data_ff6dc830016f23f71b5116c8af50e9f8
#
_entry.id   ff6dc830016f23f71b5116c8af50e9f8
#
_cell.length_a   1.000
_cell.length_b   1.000
_cell.length_c   1.000
_cell.angle_alpha   90.00
_cell.angle_beta   90.00
_cell.angle_gamma   90.00
#
_symmetry.space_group_name_H-M   'P 1'
#
loop_
_entity.id
_entity.type
_entity.pdbx_description
1 polymer ?
#
loop_
_entity_poly.entity_id
_entity_poly.type
_entity_poly.pdbx_seq_one_letter_code
_entity_poly.pdbx_strand_id
1 'polypeptide(L)'
;CGALEAIDFSMEDKLVEQEIGAIVVATGFGHFDPSPMVEYGYGRFPNVITAMEMERLNNSAGPTHGALVRPSDGKSPKHLAIINCVGSRDKRYNSSCSNFCCMYAIKNALLLKQMHPDTEISIYYIDIRTPSKGYEEFYDRAREAGIRFIQGRPSEITEDPDTHQLFIAS
;
A
#
# COMPACT_ATOMS: atom_id res chain seq x y z
N CYS A 1 17.06 -10.34 -18.43
CA CYS A 1 18.22 -9.40 -18.36
C CYS A 1 19.54 -10.10 -18.70
N GLY A 2 19.74 -11.39 -18.34
CA GLY A 2 20.99 -12.09 -18.62
C GLY A 2 21.28 -12.38 -20.10
N ALA A 3 20.27 -12.52 -20.94
CA ALA A 3 20.45 -12.85 -22.37
C ALA A 3 20.99 -11.70 -23.24
N LEU A 4 20.99 -10.47 -22.72
CA LEU A 4 21.44 -9.26 -23.44
C LEU A 4 22.68 -8.62 -22.82
N GLU A 5 23.29 -9.24 -21.81
CA GLU A 5 24.46 -8.68 -21.04
C GLU A 5 24.24 -7.22 -20.61
N ALA A 6 22.96 -6.87 -20.36
CA ALA A 6 22.56 -5.52 -20.01
C ALA A 6 23.00 -5.10 -18.58
N ILE A 7 23.44 -6.05 -17.79
CA ILE A 7 23.94 -5.83 -16.42
C ILE A 7 25.35 -6.42 -16.35
N ASP A 8 26.31 -5.56 -16.14
CA ASP A 8 27.68 -5.96 -15.89
C ASP A 8 27.89 -6.15 -14.37
N PHE A 9 27.98 -7.40 -13.93
CA PHE A 9 28.21 -7.75 -12.52
C PHE A 9 29.67 -7.60 -12.08
N SER A 10 30.59 -7.31 -13.02
CA SER A 10 31.99 -7.05 -12.74
C SER A 10 32.34 -5.57 -12.59
N MET A 11 31.34 -4.69 -12.68
CA MET A 11 31.55 -3.25 -12.48
C MET A 11 32.11 -2.95 -11.10
N GLU A 12 33.18 -2.16 -11.06
CA GLU A 12 33.77 -1.62 -9.85
C GLU A 12 33.29 -0.18 -9.64
N ASP A 13 33.29 0.27 -8.38
CA ASP A 13 32.94 1.64 -8.03
C ASP A 13 33.94 2.62 -8.65
N LYS A 14 33.40 3.64 -9.34
CA LYS A 14 34.20 4.70 -9.94
C LYS A 14 33.82 6.05 -9.35
N LEU A 15 34.78 6.72 -8.73
CA LEU A 15 34.64 8.11 -8.32
C LEU A 15 34.75 9.05 -9.52
N VAL A 16 33.69 9.85 -9.75
CA VAL A 16 33.67 10.83 -10.84
C VAL A 16 33.40 12.21 -10.26
N GLU A 17 34.26 13.16 -10.53
CA GLU A 17 34.12 14.58 -10.19
C GLU A 17 33.53 15.32 -11.40
N GLN A 18 32.49 16.11 -11.18
CA GLN A 18 31.83 16.92 -12.21
C GLN A 18 31.53 18.32 -11.67
N GLU A 19 31.82 19.34 -12.46
CA GLU A 19 31.34 20.70 -12.19
C GLU A 19 29.89 20.83 -12.64
N ILE A 20 29.01 21.21 -11.70
CA ILE A 20 27.57 21.33 -11.94
C ILE A 20 27.05 22.69 -11.52
N GLY A 21 26.08 23.24 -12.25
CA GLY A 21 25.45 24.54 -11.95
C GLY A 21 24.36 24.45 -10.91
N ALA A 22 23.68 23.31 -10.77
CA ALA A 22 22.59 23.09 -9.81
C ALA A 22 22.41 21.60 -9.51
N ILE A 23 21.81 21.30 -8.35
CA ILE A 23 21.40 19.96 -7.96
C ILE A 23 19.88 19.92 -7.82
N VAL A 24 19.23 18.99 -8.52
CA VAL A 24 17.81 18.67 -8.34
C VAL A 24 17.72 17.45 -7.44
N VAL A 25 17.20 17.65 -6.22
CA VAL A 25 17.00 16.56 -5.26
C VAL A 25 15.66 15.89 -5.54
N ALA A 26 15.70 14.63 -5.97
CA ALA A 26 14.53 13.83 -6.33
C ALA A 26 14.71 12.39 -5.76
N THR A 27 14.87 12.29 -4.45
CA THR A 27 15.24 11.06 -3.74
C THR A 27 14.06 10.18 -3.33
N GLY A 28 12.82 10.54 -3.77
CA GLY A 28 11.62 9.82 -3.40
C GLY A 28 11.16 10.13 -1.97
N PHE A 29 10.47 9.20 -1.35
CA PHE A 29 9.93 9.35 0.00
C PHE A 29 10.24 8.12 0.86
N GLY A 30 10.25 8.30 2.18
CA GLY A 30 10.36 7.22 3.15
C GLY A 30 8.99 6.67 3.53
N HIS A 31 8.90 5.36 3.70
CA HIS A 31 7.70 4.72 4.24
C HIS A 31 7.66 4.84 5.76
N PHE A 32 6.47 5.03 6.32
CA PHE A 32 6.26 4.87 7.75
C PHE A 32 6.34 3.37 8.10
N ASP A 33 7.14 3.03 9.10
CA ASP A 33 7.13 1.70 9.71
C ASP A 33 5.94 1.58 10.66
N PRO A 34 4.93 0.73 10.37
CA PRO A 34 3.76 0.60 11.22
C PRO A 34 3.98 -0.28 12.47
N SER A 35 5.13 -0.91 12.64
CA SER A 35 5.43 -1.80 13.77
C SER A 35 5.15 -1.20 15.16
N PRO A 36 5.40 0.12 15.41
CA PRO A 36 5.06 0.74 16.68
C PRO A 36 3.55 0.88 16.95
N MET A 37 2.71 0.75 15.92
CA MET A 37 1.25 0.79 16.03
C MET A 37 0.70 -0.62 16.27
N VAL A 38 0.97 -1.15 17.46
CA VAL A 38 0.66 -2.54 17.85
C VAL A 38 -0.83 -2.89 17.69
N GLU A 39 -1.70 -1.89 17.75
CA GLU A 39 -3.13 -2.02 17.54
C GLU A 39 -3.50 -2.57 16.15
N TYR A 40 -2.64 -2.40 15.16
CA TYR A 40 -2.88 -2.92 13.79
C TYR A 40 -2.24 -4.29 13.52
N GLY A 41 -1.36 -4.76 14.39
CA GLY A 41 -0.82 -6.11 14.32
C GLY A 41 0.19 -6.37 13.20
N TYR A 42 0.75 -5.32 12.56
CA TYR A 42 1.82 -5.47 11.59
C TYR A 42 3.06 -6.14 12.22
N GLY A 43 3.63 -7.12 11.53
CA GLY A 43 4.71 -7.96 12.05
C GLY A 43 4.26 -9.04 13.04
N ARG A 44 3.01 -8.99 13.52
CA ARG A 44 2.41 -10.00 14.40
C ARG A 44 1.44 -10.92 13.65
N PHE A 45 0.60 -10.33 12.81
CA PHE A 45 -0.37 -11.07 11.99
C PHE A 45 0.10 -11.17 10.55
N PRO A 46 0.27 -12.37 9.99
CA PRO A 46 0.86 -12.55 8.65
C PRO A 46 0.04 -11.88 7.54
N ASN A 47 -1.28 -11.75 7.72
CA ASN A 47 -2.15 -11.12 6.72
C ASN A 47 -2.29 -9.60 6.86
N VAL A 48 -1.56 -8.98 7.80
CA VAL A 48 -1.43 -7.52 7.89
C VAL A 48 -0.14 -7.09 7.22
N ILE A 49 -0.27 -6.45 6.08
CA ILE A 49 0.84 -6.02 5.24
C ILE A 49 0.77 -4.53 4.94
N THR A 50 1.90 -3.95 4.58
CA THR A 50 1.95 -2.56 4.09
C THR A 50 1.44 -2.46 2.65
N ALA A 51 1.07 -1.25 2.24
CA ALA A 51 0.67 -1.01 0.85
C ALA A 51 1.79 -1.30 -0.16
N MET A 52 3.05 -1.13 0.23
CA MET A 52 4.18 -1.46 -0.65
C MET A 52 4.39 -2.96 -0.79
N GLU A 53 4.20 -3.73 0.28
CA GLU A 53 4.20 -5.19 0.19
C GLU A 53 3.05 -5.68 -0.69
N MET A 54 1.86 -5.08 -0.56
CA MET A 54 0.74 -5.37 -1.46
C MET A 54 1.05 -5.05 -2.92
N GLU A 55 1.65 -3.89 -3.22
CA GLU A 55 2.09 -3.55 -4.58
C GLU A 55 3.14 -4.54 -5.11
N ARG A 56 4.03 -5.02 -4.25
CA ARG A 56 5.01 -6.04 -4.59
C ARG A 56 4.34 -7.37 -4.97
N LEU A 57 3.30 -7.79 -4.23
CA LEU A 57 2.52 -8.99 -4.56
C LEU A 57 1.79 -8.82 -5.89
N ASN A 58 1.19 -7.66 -6.14
CA ASN A 58 0.42 -7.40 -7.37
C ASN A 58 1.28 -7.13 -8.61
N ASN A 59 2.58 -7.05 -8.46
CA ASN A 59 3.49 -6.85 -9.59
C ASN A 59 3.75 -8.19 -10.29
N SER A 60 3.64 -8.21 -11.63
CA SER A 60 3.91 -9.42 -12.43
C SER A 60 5.34 -9.97 -12.27
N ALA A 61 6.30 -9.11 -11.96
CA ALA A 61 7.68 -9.47 -11.60
C ALA A 61 7.87 -9.71 -10.09
N GLY A 62 6.78 -9.66 -9.31
CA GLY A 62 6.78 -9.92 -7.87
C GLY A 62 6.80 -11.41 -7.52
N PRO A 63 6.87 -11.72 -6.22
CA PRO A 63 7.02 -13.11 -5.75
C PRO A 63 5.82 -14.01 -6.08
N THR A 64 4.66 -13.44 -6.32
CA THR A 64 3.40 -14.14 -6.65
C THR A 64 3.00 -14.01 -8.11
N HIS A 65 3.89 -13.48 -8.96
CA HIS A 65 3.62 -13.21 -10.38
C HIS A 65 2.35 -12.39 -10.63
N GLY A 66 2.04 -11.47 -9.71
CA GLY A 66 0.88 -10.57 -9.79
C GLY A 66 -0.41 -11.13 -9.18
N ALA A 67 -0.37 -12.30 -8.56
CA ALA A 67 -1.52 -12.84 -7.86
C ALA A 67 -1.69 -12.20 -6.47
N LEU A 68 -2.89 -11.72 -6.17
CA LEU A 68 -3.25 -11.29 -4.82
C LEU A 68 -3.48 -12.51 -3.94
N VAL A 69 -2.59 -12.74 -3.00
CA VAL A 69 -2.66 -13.88 -2.08
C VAL A 69 -2.47 -13.45 -0.64
N ARG A 70 -3.08 -14.18 0.29
CA ARG A 70 -2.82 -14.02 1.72
C ARG A 70 -1.45 -14.62 2.06
N PRO A 71 -0.58 -13.88 2.76
CA PRO A 71 0.74 -14.41 3.14
C PRO A 71 0.67 -15.66 4.02
N SER A 72 -0.40 -15.84 4.82
CA SER A 72 -0.56 -16.97 5.72
C SER A 72 -0.72 -18.33 5.02
N ASP A 73 -1.41 -18.37 3.86
CA ASP A 73 -1.79 -19.63 3.22
C ASP A 73 -1.73 -19.63 1.69
N GLY A 74 -1.32 -18.53 1.08
CA GLY A 74 -1.21 -18.40 -0.38
C GLY A 74 -2.54 -18.35 -1.14
N LYS A 75 -3.70 -18.26 -0.46
CA LYS A 75 -5.01 -18.19 -1.11
C LYS A 75 -5.43 -16.75 -1.37
N SER A 76 -6.26 -16.54 -2.39
CA SER A 76 -6.85 -15.23 -2.65
C SER A 76 -7.79 -14.82 -1.52
N PRO A 77 -7.71 -13.57 -1.02
CA PRO A 77 -8.64 -13.06 -0.02
C PRO A 77 -10.01 -12.82 -0.64
N LYS A 78 -11.08 -13.12 0.12
CA LYS A 78 -12.46 -12.72 -0.24
C LYS A 78 -12.73 -11.26 0.11
N HIS A 79 -12.10 -10.78 1.18
CA HIS A 79 -12.25 -9.42 1.69
C HIS A 79 -10.88 -8.81 1.89
N LEU A 80 -10.71 -7.57 1.43
CA LEU A 80 -9.52 -6.76 1.61
C LEU A 80 -9.90 -5.45 2.29
N ALA A 81 -9.20 -5.09 3.36
CA ALA A 81 -9.33 -3.79 4.00
C ALA A 81 -8.06 -2.96 3.82
N ILE A 82 -8.20 -1.73 3.37
CA ILE A 82 -7.12 -0.75 3.28
C ILE A 82 -7.36 0.30 4.36
N ILE A 83 -6.38 0.52 5.22
CA ILE A 83 -6.45 1.51 6.30
C ILE A 83 -5.57 2.68 5.94
N ASN A 84 -6.18 3.84 5.75
CA ASN A 84 -5.48 5.08 5.47
C ASN A 84 -5.01 5.77 6.75
N CYS A 85 -4.13 6.75 6.60
CA CYS A 85 -3.60 7.59 7.67
C CYS A 85 -2.82 6.85 8.78
N VAL A 86 -2.30 5.64 8.49
CA VAL A 86 -1.40 4.94 9.41
C VAL A 86 -0.11 5.76 9.52
N GLY A 87 0.25 6.19 10.74
CA GLY A 87 1.40 7.05 11.00
C GLY A 87 1.26 8.51 10.53
N SER A 88 0.15 8.89 9.90
CA SER A 88 -0.18 10.26 9.48
C SER A 88 -1.40 10.78 10.24
N ARG A 89 -1.48 12.12 10.43
CA ARG A 89 -2.57 12.77 11.18
C ARG A 89 -2.70 12.24 12.62
N ASP A 90 -1.58 11.83 13.17
CA ASP A 90 -1.47 11.28 14.51
C ASP A 90 -0.33 12.01 15.25
N LYS A 91 -0.65 12.66 16.37
CA LYS A 91 0.32 13.43 17.15
C LYS A 91 1.47 12.58 17.72
N ARG A 92 1.27 11.26 17.83
CA ARG A 92 2.31 10.33 18.31
C ARG A 92 3.43 10.14 17.27
N TYR A 93 3.13 10.35 15.97
CA TYR A 93 4.06 10.07 14.85
C TYR A 93 4.20 11.30 13.94
N ASN A 94 3.23 11.55 13.08
CA ASN A 94 3.20 12.68 12.19
C ASN A 94 1.82 13.33 12.19
N SER A 95 1.72 14.56 12.69
CA SER A 95 0.46 15.31 12.75
C SER A 95 -0.07 15.74 11.39
N SER A 96 0.80 15.78 10.38
CA SER A 96 0.47 16.22 9.02
C SER A 96 -0.11 15.10 8.17
N CYS A 97 -0.88 15.48 7.13
CA CYS A 97 -1.34 14.57 6.08
C CYS A 97 -0.22 14.36 5.06
N SER A 98 -0.05 13.13 4.57
CA SER A 98 0.89 12.82 3.48
C SER A 98 0.44 13.36 2.11
N ASN A 99 -0.85 13.69 1.95
CA ASN A 99 -1.51 14.18 0.73
C ASN A 99 -1.54 13.23 -0.47
N PHE A 100 -1.04 12.02 -0.37
CA PHE A 100 -1.05 11.07 -1.50
C PHE A 100 -1.64 9.70 -1.17
N CYS A 101 -1.71 9.31 0.11
CA CYS A 101 -2.14 7.96 0.49
C CYS A 101 -3.57 7.63 0.05
N CYS A 102 -4.50 8.59 0.06
CA CYS A 102 -5.86 8.37 -0.44
C CYS A 102 -5.85 7.96 -1.90
N MET A 103 -5.07 8.65 -2.72
CA MET A 103 -5.05 8.40 -4.17
C MET A 103 -4.38 7.08 -4.53
N TYR A 104 -3.26 6.73 -3.88
CA TYR A 104 -2.65 5.44 -4.16
C TYR A 104 -3.48 4.26 -3.62
N ALA A 105 -4.17 4.43 -2.49
CA ALA A 105 -5.10 3.43 -1.97
C ALA A 105 -6.27 3.19 -2.94
N ILE A 106 -6.86 4.26 -3.48
CA ILE A 106 -7.92 4.19 -4.50
C ILE A 106 -7.39 3.53 -5.78
N LYS A 107 -6.20 3.91 -6.25
CA LYS A 107 -5.55 3.29 -7.42
C LYS A 107 -5.40 1.78 -7.22
N ASN A 108 -4.84 1.37 -6.10
CA ASN A 108 -4.63 -0.04 -5.79
C ASN A 108 -5.94 -0.82 -5.68
N ALA A 109 -6.94 -0.23 -5.02
CA ALA A 109 -8.26 -0.84 -4.90
C ALA A 109 -8.94 -1.04 -6.27
N LEU A 110 -8.86 -0.06 -7.17
CA LEU A 110 -9.39 -0.17 -8.52
C LEU A 110 -8.68 -1.26 -9.35
N LEU A 111 -7.35 -1.29 -9.32
CA LEU A 111 -6.58 -2.32 -10.00
C LEU A 111 -6.92 -3.72 -9.49
N LEU A 112 -7.01 -3.87 -8.17
CA LEU A 112 -7.38 -5.14 -7.55
C LEU A 112 -8.81 -5.56 -7.90
N LYS A 113 -9.75 -4.61 -7.93
CA LYS A 113 -11.13 -4.89 -8.31
C LYS A 113 -11.27 -5.33 -9.77
N GLN A 114 -10.42 -4.80 -10.66
CA GLN A 114 -10.35 -5.24 -12.07
C GLN A 114 -9.78 -6.65 -12.21
N MET A 115 -8.74 -6.98 -11.45
CA MET A 115 -8.08 -8.28 -11.50
C MET A 115 -8.83 -9.37 -10.72
N HIS A 116 -9.51 -8.99 -9.65
CA HIS A 116 -10.22 -9.86 -8.72
C HIS A 116 -11.64 -9.32 -8.45
N PRO A 117 -12.58 -9.43 -9.42
CA PRO A 117 -13.91 -8.82 -9.33
C PRO A 117 -14.73 -9.31 -8.12
N ASP A 118 -14.50 -10.55 -7.69
CA ASP A 118 -15.22 -11.18 -6.57
C ASP A 118 -14.68 -10.77 -5.19
N THR A 119 -13.53 -10.11 -5.13
CA THR A 119 -12.97 -9.63 -3.86
C THR A 119 -13.73 -8.37 -3.41
N GLU A 120 -14.26 -8.39 -2.20
CA GLU A 120 -14.80 -7.19 -1.57
C GLU A 120 -13.67 -6.32 -1.04
N ILE A 121 -13.69 -5.02 -1.37
CA ILE A 121 -12.65 -4.09 -0.96
C ILE A 121 -13.27 -2.96 -0.15
N SER A 122 -12.69 -2.68 1.02
CA SER A 122 -13.09 -1.58 1.90
C SER A 122 -11.89 -0.68 2.18
N ILE A 123 -12.10 0.63 2.15
CA ILE A 123 -11.09 1.64 2.50
C ILE A 123 -11.57 2.38 3.75
N TYR A 124 -10.81 2.27 4.83
CA TYR A 124 -11.03 3.04 6.06
C TYR A 124 -10.28 4.37 5.97
N TYR A 125 -10.94 5.48 6.30
CA TYR A 125 -10.37 6.82 6.12
C TYR A 125 -10.88 7.81 7.16
N ILE A 126 -10.10 8.85 7.44
CA ILE A 126 -10.54 9.99 8.27
C ILE A 126 -11.28 11.00 7.40
N ASP A 127 -10.62 11.47 6.33
CA ASP A 127 -11.18 12.25 5.23
C ASP A 127 -10.52 11.77 3.94
N ILE A 128 -11.29 11.72 2.84
CA ILE A 128 -10.72 11.51 1.51
C ILE A 128 -10.18 12.85 1.00
N ARG A 129 -8.91 12.85 0.61
CA ARG A 129 -8.23 14.02 0.07
C ARG A 129 -7.80 13.75 -1.37
N THR A 130 -8.45 14.48 -2.26
CA THR A 130 -8.28 14.36 -3.72
C THR A 130 -7.89 15.73 -4.31
N PRO A 131 -6.73 16.30 -3.91
CA PRO A 131 -6.44 17.72 -4.13
C PRO A 131 -6.01 18.10 -5.56
N SER A 132 -5.96 17.16 -6.49
CA SER A 132 -5.48 17.39 -7.84
C SER A 132 -6.59 17.24 -8.89
N LYS A 133 -6.32 17.77 -10.09
CA LYS A 133 -7.26 17.70 -11.21
C LYS A 133 -7.54 16.23 -11.60
N GLY A 134 -8.83 15.90 -11.71
CA GLY A 134 -9.29 14.55 -12.07
C GLY A 134 -9.27 13.54 -10.92
N TYR A 135 -8.90 13.94 -9.70
CA TYR A 135 -8.81 13.02 -8.57
C TYR A 135 -10.17 12.75 -7.94
N GLU A 136 -11.08 13.74 -7.95
CA GLU A 136 -12.45 13.53 -7.47
C GLU A 136 -13.20 12.55 -8.36
N GLU A 137 -13.09 12.69 -9.67
CA GLU A 137 -13.68 11.76 -10.64
C GLU A 137 -13.06 10.35 -10.53
N PHE A 138 -11.81 10.27 -10.10
CA PHE A 138 -11.15 8.98 -9.83
C PHE A 138 -11.70 8.31 -8.58
N TYR A 139 -12.00 9.08 -7.54
CA TYR A 139 -12.68 8.62 -6.34
C TYR A 139 -14.11 8.14 -6.64
N ASP A 140 -14.87 8.90 -7.44
CA ASP A 140 -16.21 8.52 -7.83
C ASP A 140 -16.22 7.19 -8.61
N ARG A 141 -15.30 7.01 -9.56
CA ARG A 141 -15.14 5.73 -10.26
C ARG A 141 -14.88 4.55 -9.31
N ALA A 142 -14.14 4.77 -8.24
CA ALA A 142 -13.91 3.72 -7.25
C ALA A 142 -15.19 3.33 -6.49
N ARG A 143 -16.04 4.31 -6.19
CA ARG A 143 -17.37 4.07 -5.58
C ARG A 143 -18.29 3.31 -6.54
N GLU A 144 -18.31 3.71 -7.81
CA GLU A 144 -19.09 3.05 -8.87
C GLU A 144 -18.62 1.61 -9.11
N ALA A 145 -17.32 1.33 -8.95
CA ALA A 145 -16.75 -0.02 -9.02
C ALA A 145 -17.09 -0.89 -7.80
N GLY A 146 -17.86 -0.37 -6.83
CA GLY A 146 -18.28 -1.10 -5.64
C GLY A 146 -17.26 -1.17 -4.52
N ILE A 147 -16.22 -0.32 -4.54
CA ILE A 147 -15.30 -0.18 -3.41
C ILE A 147 -16.02 0.55 -2.28
N ARG A 148 -16.02 -0.05 -1.09
CA ARG A 148 -16.66 0.53 0.09
C ARG A 148 -15.74 1.51 0.79
N PHE A 149 -16.24 2.70 1.06
CA PHE A 149 -15.54 3.74 1.82
C PHE A 149 -16.17 3.86 3.21
N ILE A 150 -15.38 3.56 4.25
CA ILE A 150 -15.83 3.55 5.64
C ILE A 150 -15.12 4.69 6.37
N GLN A 151 -15.90 5.71 6.75
CA GLN A 151 -15.35 6.83 7.51
C GLN A 151 -15.15 6.40 8.96
N GLY A 152 -13.92 6.43 9.39
CA GLY A 152 -13.49 6.04 10.72
C GLY A 152 -12.08 5.47 10.67
N ARG A 153 -11.43 5.51 11.82
CA ARG A 153 -10.12 4.90 12.00
C ARG A 153 -10.32 3.66 12.86
N PRO A 154 -9.95 2.47 12.38
CA PRO A 154 -10.03 1.26 13.20
C PRO A 154 -9.29 1.44 14.53
N SER A 155 -9.87 0.96 15.59
CA SER A 155 -9.26 1.00 16.92
C SER A 155 -8.29 -0.15 17.14
N GLU A 156 -8.61 -1.31 16.56
CA GLU A 156 -7.81 -2.52 16.72
C GLU A 156 -8.07 -3.51 15.58
N ILE A 157 -7.05 -4.33 15.28
CA ILE A 157 -7.15 -5.54 14.46
C ILE A 157 -6.82 -6.75 15.35
N THR A 158 -7.69 -7.75 15.31
CA THR A 158 -7.47 -9.05 15.96
C THR A 158 -7.48 -10.16 14.91
N GLU A 159 -6.87 -11.29 15.24
CA GLU A 159 -6.75 -12.46 14.36
C GLU A 159 -7.32 -13.69 15.05
N ASP A 160 -8.05 -14.48 14.29
CA ASP A 160 -8.38 -15.86 14.67
C ASP A 160 -7.15 -16.74 14.46
N PRO A 161 -6.61 -17.38 15.52
CA PRO A 161 -5.33 -18.10 15.44
C PRO A 161 -5.39 -19.35 14.55
N ASP A 162 -6.57 -19.93 14.33
CA ASP A 162 -6.73 -21.17 13.57
C ASP A 162 -6.91 -20.91 12.07
N THR A 163 -7.58 -19.81 11.72
CA THR A 163 -7.96 -19.49 10.33
C THR A 163 -7.16 -18.34 9.74
N HIS A 164 -6.41 -17.58 10.55
CA HIS A 164 -5.76 -16.32 10.20
C HIS A 164 -6.74 -15.27 9.63
N GLN A 165 -8.03 -15.39 9.97
CA GLN A 165 -9.02 -14.38 9.62
C GLN A 165 -8.83 -13.16 10.52
N LEU A 166 -8.82 -11.97 9.89
CA LEU A 166 -8.69 -10.70 10.60
C LEU A 166 -10.07 -10.11 10.91
N PHE A 167 -10.22 -9.55 12.10
CA PHE A 167 -11.37 -8.78 12.54
C PHE A 167 -10.94 -7.35 12.81
N ILE A 168 -11.71 -6.39 12.29
CA ILE A 168 -11.43 -4.95 12.39
C ILE A 168 -12.49 -4.32 13.27
N ALA A 169 -12.09 -3.79 14.43
CA ALA A 169 -12.94 -3.00 15.30
C ALA A 169 -12.90 -1.50 14.88
N SER A 170 -14.04 -0.90 14.58
CA SER A 170 -14.17 0.50 14.15
C SER A 170 -15.36 1.19 14.83
#